data_9f9ad8eecc533e80fe671a81e3116b1f
#
_entry.id   9f9ad8eecc533e80fe671a81e3116b1f
#
_cell.length_a   1.000
_cell.length_b   1.000
_cell.length_c   1.000
_cell.angle_alpha   90.00
_cell.angle_beta   90.00
_cell.angle_gamma   90.00
#
_symmetry.space_group_name_H-M   'P 1'
#
loop_
_entity.id
_entity.type
_entity.pdbx_description
1 polymer ?
#
loop_
_entity_poly.entity_id
_entity_poly.type
_entity_poly.pdbx_seq_one_letter_code
_entity_poly.pdbx_strand_id
1 'polypeptide(L)'
;ELEGILITHEHVDHIQGLGVFSRKYEIPIYATPGTIAGIRNYKKLGNLPDGLLHEVDIDQPFSLGTLNIDPFAISHDANEPSGYRIDNGKKVVAVATDLGIYDYTVEHLKDLNAVVLEANHDIHMLEVGPYPYPLKRRVMGDKGHLSNELSGKLLCDILHDDLQYVVLGH
;
A
#
# COMPACT_ATOMS: atom_id res chain seq x y z
N GLU A 1 -17.44 -13.11 5.26
CA GLU A 1 -16.55 -13.13 6.41
C GLU A 1 -15.18 -12.66 5.95
N LEU A 2 -14.43 -11.85 6.76
CA LEU A 2 -13.08 -11.43 6.40
C LEU A 2 -12.11 -12.57 6.72
N GLU A 3 -11.25 -12.92 5.77
CA GLU A 3 -10.29 -14.02 5.90
C GLU A 3 -8.88 -13.51 6.28
N GLY A 4 -8.61 -12.22 6.06
CA GLY A 4 -7.32 -11.62 6.39
C GLY A 4 -7.31 -10.10 6.24
N ILE A 5 -6.25 -9.51 6.76
CA ILE A 5 -5.92 -8.08 6.62
C ILE A 5 -4.54 -8.01 5.99
N LEU A 6 -4.43 -7.30 4.87
CA LEU A 6 -3.15 -7.00 4.23
C LEU A 6 -2.69 -5.60 4.69
N ILE A 7 -1.48 -5.49 5.23
CA ILE A 7 -0.89 -4.21 5.64
C ILE A 7 0.23 -3.84 4.70
N THR A 8 0.14 -2.67 4.12
CA THR A 8 1.13 -2.16 3.16
C THR A 8 2.44 -1.75 3.84
N HIS A 9 2.34 -1.05 4.98
CA HIS A 9 3.48 -0.62 5.78
C HIS A 9 3.04 -0.14 7.17
N GLU A 10 4.00 0.13 8.06
CA GLU A 10 3.79 0.38 9.49
C GLU A 10 3.50 1.83 9.88
N HIS A 11 3.29 2.75 8.95
CA HIS A 11 2.93 4.12 9.33
C HIS A 11 1.60 4.18 10.08
N VAL A 12 1.49 5.16 10.99
CA VAL A 12 0.42 5.21 12.00
C VAL A 12 -0.97 5.25 11.40
N ASP A 13 -1.15 5.99 10.33
CA ASP A 13 -2.41 6.13 9.59
C ASP A 13 -2.88 4.82 8.94
N HIS A 14 -1.96 3.87 8.69
CA HIS A 14 -2.27 2.54 8.17
C HIS A 14 -2.55 1.53 9.28
N ILE A 15 -1.95 1.66 10.45
CA ILE A 15 -2.02 0.63 11.50
C ILE A 15 -2.74 1.05 12.78
N GLN A 16 -3.09 2.33 12.99
CA GLN A 16 -3.62 2.81 14.27
C GLN A 16 -4.87 2.07 14.77
N GLY A 17 -5.71 1.57 13.86
CA GLY A 17 -6.90 0.78 14.18
C GLY A 17 -6.64 -0.71 14.40
N LEU A 18 -5.48 -1.20 13.99
CA LEU A 18 -5.18 -2.63 13.87
C LEU A 18 -5.30 -3.35 15.22
N GLY A 19 -4.80 -2.75 16.31
CA GLY A 19 -4.83 -3.37 17.63
C GLY A 19 -6.25 -3.61 18.16
N VAL A 20 -7.14 -2.62 17.98
CA VAL A 20 -8.55 -2.77 18.41
C VAL A 20 -9.26 -3.80 17.55
N PHE A 21 -9.04 -3.74 16.24
CA PHE A 21 -9.68 -4.63 15.27
C PHE A 21 -9.24 -6.09 15.49
N SER A 22 -7.93 -6.32 15.67
CA SER A 22 -7.36 -7.66 15.86
C SER A 22 -7.86 -8.32 17.14
N ARG A 23 -7.92 -7.58 18.26
CA ARG A 23 -8.46 -8.12 19.52
C ARG A 23 -9.94 -8.44 19.46
N LYS A 24 -10.71 -7.74 18.61
CA LYS A 24 -12.15 -7.94 18.49
C LYS A 24 -12.53 -9.10 17.57
N TYR A 25 -11.80 -9.25 16.48
CA TYR A 25 -12.21 -10.16 15.40
C TYR A 25 -11.23 -11.33 15.19
N GLU A 26 -10.04 -11.27 15.74
CA GLU A 26 -8.99 -12.29 15.64
C GLU A 26 -8.69 -12.72 14.19
N ILE A 27 -8.72 -11.75 13.27
CA ILE A 27 -8.48 -11.99 11.84
C ILE A 27 -6.96 -11.98 11.58
N PRO A 28 -6.43 -12.95 10.80
CA PRO A 28 -5.02 -12.98 10.42
C PRO A 28 -4.56 -11.69 9.71
N ILE A 29 -3.35 -11.25 10.01
CA ILE A 29 -2.72 -10.04 9.48
C ILE A 29 -1.50 -10.48 8.67
N TYR A 30 -1.43 -10.07 7.42
CA TYR A 30 -0.36 -10.39 6.49
C TYR A 30 0.42 -9.12 6.16
N ALA A 31 1.72 -9.15 6.33
CA ALA A 31 2.61 -8.03 6.01
C ALA A 31 4.05 -8.54 5.81
N THR A 32 4.89 -7.70 5.21
CA THR A 32 6.32 -7.99 5.09
C THR A 32 7.01 -8.07 6.46
N PRO A 33 8.15 -8.80 6.61
CA PRO A 33 8.89 -8.87 7.86
C PRO A 33 9.24 -7.50 8.45
N GLY A 34 9.65 -6.54 7.60
CA GLY A 34 9.97 -5.18 8.02
C GLY A 34 8.75 -4.43 8.57
N THR A 35 7.61 -4.54 7.89
CA THR A 35 6.33 -3.99 8.36
C THR A 35 5.89 -4.62 9.68
N ILE A 36 6.00 -5.96 9.83
CA ILE A 36 5.69 -6.66 11.09
C ILE A 36 6.59 -6.18 12.24
N ALA A 37 7.88 -5.98 11.96
CA ALA A 37 8.79 -5.42 12.97
C ALA A 37 8.35 -4.00 13.41
N GLY A 38 7.92 -3.16 12.48
CA GLY A 38 7.35 -1.85 12.76
C GLY A 38 6.07 -1.93 13.60
N ILE A 39 5.13 -2.81 13.24
CA ILE A 39 3.89 -3.07 13.99
C ILE A 39 4.19 -3.46 15.43
N ARG A 40 5.11 -4.41 15.65
CA ARG A 40 5.52 -4.86 16.99
C ARG A 40 6.16 -3.75 17.83
N ASN A 41 6.85 -2.81 17.19
CA ASN A 41 7.49 -1.67 17.86
C ASN A 41 6.51 -0.53 18.19
N TYR A 42 5.34 -0.48 17.57
CA TYR A 42 4.35 0.57 17.80
C TYR A 42 3.47 0.27 19.01
N LYS A 43 3.95 0.64 20.19
CA LYS A 43 3.35 0.31 21.51
C LYS A 43 1.90 0.77 21.69
N LYS A 44 1.44 1.78 20.93
CA LYS A 44 0.05 2.29 21.04
C LYS A 44 -1.00 1.31 20.51
N LEU A 45 -0.61 0.28 19.77
CA LEU A 45 -1.53 -0.79 19.36
C LEU A 45 -1.98 -1.66 20.56
N GLY A 46 -1.20 -1.66 21.63
CA GLY A 46 -1.36 -2.62 22.73
C GLY A 46 -0.91 -4.03 22.31
N ASN A 47 -1.25 -5.02 23.11
CA ASN A 47 -0.93 -6.39 22.80
C ASN A 47 -1.84 -6.91 21.68
N LEU A 48 -1.24 -7.41 20.62
CA LEU A 48 -1.93 -8.19 19.58
C LEU A 48 -2.05 -9.63 20.07
N PRO A 49 -3.16 -10.33 19.76
CA PRO A 49 -3.27 -11.76 20.02
C PRO A 49 -2.13 -12.53 19.33
N ASP A 50 -1.65 -13.59 20.01
CA ASP A 50 -0.60 -14.42 19.45
C ASP A 50 -1.04 -15.15 18.17
N GLY A 51 -0.11 -15.33 17.24
CA GLY A 51 -0.34 -16.08 16.01
C GLY A 51 -1.11 -15.34 14.91
N LEU A 52 -1.50 -14.08 15.10
CA LEU A 52 -2.22 -13.33 14.05
C LEU A 52 -1.30 -12.70 12.99
N LEU A 53 -0.03 -12.45 13.31
CA LEU A 53 0.92 -11.83 12.36
C LEU A 53 1.58 -12.90 11.49
N HIS A 54 1.36 -12.82 10.19
CA HIS A 54 1.91 -13.71 9.17
C HIS A 54 2.84 -12.91 8.25
N GLU A 55 4.07 -13.39 8.11
CA GLU A 55 5.05 -12.80 7.21
C GLU A 55 4.75 -13.20 5.76
N VAL A 56 4.86 -12.25 4.86
CA VAL A 56 4.79 -12.45 3.40
C VAL A 56 6.00 -11.80 2.76
N ASP A 57 6.57 -12.45 1.76
CA ASP A 57 7.75 -11.95 1.06
C ASP A 57 7.34 -11.20 -0.21
N ILE A 58 8.09 -10.14 -0.53
CA ILE A 58 7.95 -9.40 -1.79
C ILE A 58 8.18 -10.36 -2.97
N ASP A 59 7.38 -10.22 -4.03
CA ASP A 59 7.43 -11.04 -5.25
C ASP A 59 7.23 -12.55 -5.00
N GLN A 60 6.63 -12.91 -3.87
CA GLN A 60 6.24 -14.29 -3.57
C GLN A 60 4.71 -14.37 -3.39
N PRO A 61 3.97 -14.71 -4.45
CA PRO A 61 2.52 -14.86 -4.37
C PRO A 61 2.09 -15.93 -3.37
N PHE A 62 1.01 -15.67 -2.66
CA PHE A 62 0.39 -16.62 -1.74
C PHE A 62 -1.13 -16.66 -1.91
N SER A 63 -1.76 -17.72 -1.42
CA SER A 63 -3.23 -17.87 -1.47
C SER A 63 -3.86 -17.48 -0.14
N LEU A 64 -4.93 -16.69 -0.21
CA LEU A 64 -5.80 -16.36 0.91
C LEU A 64 -7.23 -16.70 0.52
N GLY A 65 -7.75 -17.79 1.05
CA GLY A 65 -9.02 -18.37 0.57
C GLY A 65 -8.94 -18.71 -0.91
N THR A 66 -9.80 -18.10 -1.71
CA THR A 66 -9.82 -18.27 -3.17
C THR A 66 -9.05 -17.18 -3.93
N LEU A 67 -8.41 -16.27 -3.22
CA LEU A 67 -7.64 -15.18 -3.80
C LEU A 67 -6.17 -15.55 -3.91
N ASN A 68 -5.55 -15.18 -5.02
CA ASN A 68 -4.10 -15.16 -5.15
C ASN A 68 -3.62 -13.72 -4.86
N ILE A 69 -2.73 -13.57 -3.89
CA ILE A 69 -2.19 -12.28 -3.43
C ILE A 69 -0.72 -12.21 -3.85
N ASP A 70 -0.36 -11.16 -4.57
CA ASP A 70 1.01 -10.89 -5.00
C ASP A 70 1.50 -9.60 -4.36
N PRO A 71 2.34 -9.68 -3.30
CA PRO A 71 2.96 -8.53 -2.68
C PRO A 71 4.08 -8.01 -3.59
N PHE A 72 4.10 -6.71 -3.87
CA PHE A 72 5.19 -6.09 -4.62
C PHE A 72 5.80 -4.90 -3.87
N ALA A 73 7.07 -4.65 -4.09
CA ALA A 73 7.76 -3.53 -3.45
C ALA A 73 7.22 -2.18 -3.92
N ILE A 74 7.14 -1.22 -3.01
CA ILE A 74 6.90 0.18 -3.32
C ILE A 74 8.01 1.06 -2.74
N SER A 75 8.24 2.23 -3.36
CA SER A 75 9.25 3.18 -2.88
C SER A 75 8.64 4.12 -1.86
N HIS A 76 8.84 3.82 -0.58
CA HIS A 76 8.35 4.65 0.53
C HIS A 76 9.32 4.65 1.70
N ASP A 77 9.22 5.65 2.58
CA ASP A 77 10.09 5.81 3.75
C ASP A 77 9.61 4.98 4.97
N ALA A 78 9.34 3.70 4.72
CA ALA A 78 8.98 2.69 5.70
C ALA A 78 9.99 1.53 5.71
N ASN A 79 9.87 0.57 6.65
CA ASN A 79 10.86 -0.49 6.81
C ASN A 79 10.91 -1.44 5.60
N GLU A 80 9.75 -1.89 5.13
CA GLU A 80 9.63 -2.79 3.96
C GLU A 80 8.22 -2.65 3.37
N PRO A 81 7.95 -1.49 2.72
CA PRO A 81 6.62 -1.16 2.24
C PRO A 81 6.25 -1.97 1.00
N SER A 82 4.98 -2.38 0.92
CA SER A 82 4.44 -3.19 -0.18
C SER A 82 3.12 -2.66 -0.71
N GLY A 83 2.91 -2.82 -2.01
CA GLY A 83 1.59 -2.86 -2.61
C GLY A 83 1.09 -4.29 -2.72
N TYR A 84 -0.17 -4.46 -3.09
CA TYR A 84 -0.76 -5.78 -3.26
C TYR A 84 -1.56 -5.86 -4.55
N ARG A 85 -1.27 -6.89 -5.36
CA ARG A 85 -2.08 -7.31 -6.48
C ARG A 85 -2.90 -8.52 -6.05
N ILE A 86 -4.21 -8.50 -6.30
CA ILE A 86 -5.17 -9.47 -5.79
C ILE A 86 -5.97 -10.02 -6.98
N ASP A 87 -5.88 -11.32 -7.19
CA ASP A 87 -6.54 -12.02 -8.31
C ASP A 87 -7.48 -13.10 -7.78
N ASN A 88 -8.73 -13.10 -8.26
CA ASN A 88 -9.73 -14.14 -7.95
C ASN A 88 -9.95 -15.11 -9.12
N GLY A 89 -9.05 -15.16 -10.10
CA GLY A 89 -9.15 -15.97 -11.32
C GLY A 89 -10.08 -15.40 -12.40
N LYS A 90 -10.75 -14.27 -12.14
CA LYS A 90 -11.64 -13.59 -13.10
C LYS A 90 -11.37 -12.08 -13.18
N LYS A 91 -11.04 -11.49 -12.07
CA LYS A 91 -10.78 -10.07 -11.91
C LYS A 91 -9.52 -9.85 -11.08
N VAL A 92 -8.75 -8.88 -11.49
CA VAL A 92 -7.50 -8.48 -10.83
C VAL A 92 -7.62 -7.05 -10.36
N VAL A 93 -7.28 -6.82 -9.11
CA VAL A 93 -7.25 -5.49 -8.51
C VAL A 93 -5.90 -5.24 -7.85
N ALA A 94 -5.47 -3.99 -7.74
CA ALA A 94 -4.27 -3.64 -7.01
C ALA A 94 -4.48 -2.42 -6.10
N VAL A 95 -3.66 -2.37 -5.05
CA VAL A 95 -3.52 -1.21 -4.16
C VAL A 95 -2.08 -0.77 -4.18
N ALA A 96 -1.84 0.48 -4.60
CA ALA A 96 -0.54 1.13 -4.68
C ALA A 96 -0.66 2.56 -4.15
N THR A 97 -0.52 2.72 -2.85
CA THR A 97 -0.48 4.00 -2.13
C THR A 97 0.88 4.17 -1.47
N ASP A 98 1.21 5.39 -1.08
CA ASP A 98 2.49 5.73 -0.45
C ASP A 98 3.68 5.41 -1.36
N LEU A 99 3.62 5.94 -2.56
CA LEU A 99 4.50 5.59 -3.66
C LEU A 99 5.26 6.83 -4.15
N GLY A 100 6.57 6.91 -3.87
CA GLY A 100 7.42 8.03 -4.31
C GLY A 100 7.80 7.93 -5.79
N ILE A 101 8.51 6.86 -6.17
CA ILE A 101 8.83 6.52 -7.57
C ILE A 101 8.20 5.17 -7.93
N TYR A 102 7.87 4.98 -9.20
CA TYR A 102 7.03 3.85 -9.61
C TYR A 102 7.62 2.98 -10.74
N ASP A 103 8.81 3.26 -11.23
CA ASP A 103 9.35 2.63 -12.44
C ASP A 103 9.29 1.09 -12.41
N TYR A 104 9.59 0.47 -11.25
CA TYR A 104 9.54 -0.97 -11.08
C TYR A 104 8.17 -1.53 -10.66
N THR A 105 7.22 -0.66 -10.25
CA THR A 105 5.87 -1.09 -9.88
C THR A 105 4.93 -1.22 -11.08
N VAL A 106 5.25 -0.59 -12.23
CA VAL A 106 4.40 -0.60 -13.43
C VAL A 106 4.00 -2.01 -13.84
N GLU A 107 4.94 -2.96 -13.82
CA GLU A 107 4.67 -4.35 -14.24
C GLU A 107 3.62 -5.03 -13.36
N HIS A 108 3.58 -4.75 -12.05
CA HIS A 108 2.57 -5.29 -11.13
C HIS A 108 1.19 -4.65 -11.31
N LEU A 109 1.14 -3.46 -11.95
CA LEU A 109 -0.08 -2.71 -12.18
C LEU A 109 -0.67 -2.88 -13.59
N LYS A 110 -0.08 -3.74 -14.43
CA LYS A 110 -0.63 -4.09 -15.74
C LYS A 110 -1.79 -5.08 -15.64
N ASP A 111 -2.64 -5.08 -16.64
CA ASP A 111 -3.76 -6.02 -16.80
C ASP A 111 -4.72 -6.06 -15.59
N LEU A 112 -4.95 -4.92 -14.94
CA LEU A 112 -5.86 -4.77 -13.82
C LEU A 112 -7.29 -4.48 -14.30
N ASN A 113 -8.28 -4.91 -13.53
CA ASN A 113 -9.67 -4.47 -13.70
C ASN A 113 -10.03 -3.29 -12.78
N ALA A 114 -9.30 -3.12 -11.68
CA ALA A 114 -9.42 -1.98 -10.79
C ALA A 114 -8.10 -1.67 -10.10
N VAL A 115 -7.86 -0.40 -9.79
CA VAL A 115 -6.69 0.03 -9.03
C VAL A 115 -7.07 1.11 -8.03
N VAL A 116 -6.53 1.00 -6.81
CA VAL A 116 -6.41 2.12 -5.86
C VAL A 116 -5.02 2.68 -6.04
N LEU A 117 -4.94 3.91 -6.55
CA LEU A 117 -3.69 4.57 -6.92
C LEU A 117 -3.52 5.86 -6.14
N GLU A 118 -2.30 6.12 -5.67
CA GLU A 118 -1.99 7.38 -5.03
C GLU A 118 -2.09 8.57 -5.99
N ALA A 119 -2.69 9.68 -5.51
CA ALA A 119 -2.65 10.99 -6.13
C ALA A 119 -2.62 12.04 -5.01
N ASN A 120 -1.44 12.23 -4.41
CA ASN A 120 -1.29 12.85 -3.10
C ASN A 120 -1.37 14.39 -3.14
N HIS A 121 -0.69 15.01 -4.09
CA HIS A 121 -0.55 16.46 -4.08
C HIS A 121 -0.40 17.07 -5.47
N ASP A 122 -0.87 18.31 -5.59
CA ASP A 122 -0.46 19.23 -6.65
C ASP A 122 0.90 19.83 -6.29
N ILE A 123 1.86 19.78 -7.22
CA ILE A 123 3.24 20.23 -6.98
C ILE A 123 3.28 21.70 -6.60
N HIS A 124 2.56 22.57 -7.34
CA HIS A 124 2.57 24.02 -7.10
C HIS A 124 1.88 24.39 -5.77
N MET A 125 0.77 23.71 -5.46
CA MET A 125 0.09 23.92 -4.17
C MET A 125 0.97 23.48 -3.01
N LEU A 126 1.72 22.39 -3.13
CA LEU A 126 2.66 21.95 -2.13
C LEU A 126 3.83 22.94 -1.96
N GLU A 127 4.39 23.44 -3.08
CA GLU A 127 5.49 24.40 -3.06
C GLU A 127 5.13 25.71 -2.36
N VAL A 128 3.96 26.28 -2.64
CA VAL A 128 3.50 27.54 -2.03
C VAL A 128 2.79 27.36 -0.70
N GLY A 129 2.40 26.14 -0.35
CA GLY A 129 1.64 25.80 0.85
C GLY A 129 2.39 26.08 2.15
N PRO A 130 1.71 26.00 3.31
CA PRO A 130 2.27 26.40 4.61
C PRO A 130 3.22 25.38 5.23
N TYR A 131 3.41 24.21 4.62
CA TYR A 131 4.26 23.17 5.18
C TYR A 131 5.73 23.59 5.28
N PRO A 132 6.44 23.20 6.36
CA PRO A 132 7.87 23.42 6.49
C PRO A 132 8.66 22.77 5.33
N TYR A 133 9.74 23.42 4.91
CA TYR A 133 10.55 22.95 3.79
C TYR A 133 11.02 21.47 3.90
N PRO A 134 11.46 20.98 5.07
CA PRO A 134 11.82 19.57 5.22
C PRO A 134 10.68 18.61 4.90
N LEU A 135 9.43 18.96 5.28
CA LEU A 135 8.25 18.15 4.98
C LEU A 135 7.94 18.18 3.48
N LYS A 136 8.00 19.33 2.83
CA LYS A 136 7.83 19.43 1.37
C LYS A 136 8.83 18.55 0.63
N ARG A 137 10.10 18.59 1.03
CA ARG A 137 11.15 17.74 0.46
C ARG A 137 10.90 16.25 0.68
N ARG A 138 10.40 15.87 1.86
CA ARG A 138 10.02 14.48 2.16
C ARG A 138 8.89 14.02 1.24
N VAL A 139 7.84 14.83 1.12
CA VAL A 139 6.65 14.51 0.30
C VAL A 139 7.02 14.36 -1.18
N MET A 140 7.84 15.28 -1.73
CA MET A 140 8.28 15.26 -3.14
C MET A 140 9.45 14.33 -3.43
N GLY A 141 10.03 13.69 -2.43
CA GLY A 141 11.21 12.83 -2.60
C GLY A 141 10.87 11.46 -3.19
N ASP A 142 11.90 10.74 -3.63
CA ASP A 142 11.79 9.41 -4.25
C ASP A 142 11.12 8.36 -3.35
N LYS A 143 11.14 8.58 -2.05
CA LYS A 143 10.46 7.77 -1.03
C LYS A 143 9.28 8.51 -0.39
N GLY A 144 8.80 9.57 -1.03
CA GLY A 144 7.66 10.35 -0.59
C GLY A 144 6.36 9.82 -1.18
N HIS A 145 5.66 10.70 -1.91
CA HIS A 145 4.33 10.44 -2.44
C HIS A 145 4.21 10.89 -3.90
N LEU A 146 3.40 10.19 -4.69
CA LEU A 146 3.12 10.58 -6.06
C LEU A 146 2.35 11.91 -6.11
N SER A 147 2.87 12.86 -6.90
CA SER A 147 2.08 14.01 -7.30
C SER A 147 0.94 13.59 -8.22
N ASN A 148 -0.06 14.47 -8.38
CA ASN A 148 -1.17 14.24 -9.30
C ASN A 148 -0.69 14.02 -10.74
N GLU A 149 0.38 14.74 -11.15
CA GLU A 149 0.97 14.62 -12.48
C GLU A 149 1.66 13.27 -12.68
N LEU A 150 2.41 12.78 -11.69
CA LEU A 150 3.07 11.47 -11.74
C LEU A 150 2.06 10.34 -11.68
N SER A 151 1.00 10.49 -10.87
CA SER A 151 -0.12 9.56 -10.83
C SER A 151 -0.80 9.46 -12.19
N GLY A 152 -1.04 10.60 -12.86
CA GLY A 152 -1.60 10.63 -14.21
C GLY A 152 -0.70 9.95 -15.25
N LYS A 153 0.62 10.10 -15.16
CA LYS A 153 1.58 9.39 -16.03
C LYS A 153 1.54 7.90 -15.81
N LEU A 154 1.65 7.45 -14.54
CA LEU A 154 1.54 6.04 -14.18
C LEU A 154 0.22 5.44 -14.68
N LEU A 155 -0.90 6.17 -14.53
CA LEU A 155 -2.18 5.72 -15.05
C LEU A 155 -2.16 5.54 -16.57
N CYS A 156 -1.51 6.45 -17.31
CA CYS A 156 -1.35 6.30 -18.77
C CYS A 156 -0.54 5.04 -19.14
N ASP A 157 0.47 4.69 -18.34
CA ASP A 157 1.34 3.52 -18.58
C ASP A 157 0.61 2.19 -18.35
N ILE A 158 -0.42 2.18 -17.49
CA ILE A 158 -1.19 0.97 -17.12
C ILE A 158 -2.59 0.92 -17.73
N LEU A 159 -3.02 1.98 -18.41
CA LEU A 159 -4.38 2.10 -18.97
C LEU A 159 -4.59 1.12 -20.12
N HIS A 160 -5.68 0.36 -20.05
CA HIS A 160 -6.12 -0.55 -21.11
C HIS A 160 -7.65 -0.75 -21.04
N ASP A 161 -8.25 -1.38 -22.05
CA ASP A 161 -9.71 -1.47 -22.22
C ASP A 161 -10.43 -2.18 -21.06
N ASP A 162 -9.79 -3.11 -20.37
CA ASP A 162 -10.38 -3.87 -19.26
C ASP A 162 -10.19 -3.21 -17.88
N LEU A 163 -9.47 -2.10 -17.79
CA LEU A 163 -9.35 -1.32 -16.55
C LEU A 163 -10.63 -0.49 -16.35
N GLN A 164 -11.53 -1.00 -15.53
CA GLN A 164 -12.89 -0.45 -15.35
C GLN A 164 -12.98 0.59 -14.24
N TYR A 165 -12.12 0.49 -13.22
CA TYR A 165 -12.19 1.35 -12.03
C TYR A 165 -10.80 1.84 -11.63
N VAL A 166 -10.69 3.15 -11.46
CA VAL A 166 -9.54 3.82 -10.85
C VAL A 166 -10.04 4.60 -9.65
N VAL A 167 -9.52 4.29 -8.49
CA VAL A 167 -9.80 5.01 -7.24
C VAL A 167 -8.55 5.79 -6.86
N LEU A 168 -8.63 7.11 -6.91
CA LEU A 168 -7.54 7.96 -6.45
C LEU A 168 -7.65 8.12 -4.93
N GLY A 169 -6.55 7.90 -4.24
CA GLY A 169 -6.48 7.94 -2.80
C GLY A 169 -5.19 8.58 -2.28
N HIS A 170 -5.12 8.70 -0.97
CA HIS A 170 -3.97 9.19 -0.20
C HIS A 170 -3.59 10.64 -0.50
#